data_cdff6229cc943678f1c07a67064a646b
#
_entry.id   cdff6229cc943678f1c07a67064a646b
#
_cell.length_a   1.000
_cell.length_b   1.000
_cell.length_c   1.000
_cell.angle_alpha   90.00
_cell.angle_beta   90.00
_cell.angle_gamma   90.00
#
_symmetry.space_group_name_H-M   'P 1'
#
loop_
_entity.id
_entity.type
_entity.pdbx_description
1 polymer ?
#
loop_
_entity_poly.entity_id
_entity_poly.type
_entity_poly.pdbx_seq_one_letter_code
_entity_poly.pdbx_strand_id
1 'polypeptide(L)'
;MRIFSFDNKTFAPSKRVFISRLDGFACIMCADCSIFRNFASILQNSEYMTISYISAAEAAAMINHGDVLGVGGFGPAGSPKCITPEIAKRARGEHEAGRPFRVDLITGASIGASCDGELAAADAIDRRLPFTVNPEIRKAFNEGRVRYSDLNLSDNATFLRQGITGPPTWGIMEACHIEQVGNMIRIYPTAGIGIAPTICRLATQGIFIELNEWHSTNLIGLHDIYEIENPWSRTTVGITHPLKRIGKPYIEVEVHRVKGVVRCNLPDESRSMTPGNSITEAIGQHMAEFLVYNMDHGFISRDRLILQSGVGSGANAVLGALGECEDVPRFSIYTEVLQEEPLRLIKNGRVRAASTGALTIGPEPLRELCNDISHYSDCLLVRPSEISNCPEIIARLGICSMNTAIEVDVYGHVNSTKIGGTRMMNGVGGSADFTCNAMLASFTCSSTTKDGKISSIVPFCSHVDHTEHYVDAVITEYGVADLRGKCSMEKAAALIEIAHPDYRPLLRDYLRLAERYGGHTHHVLPAAFAMHDTYRRKGDMRLTDWSEYIRE
;
A
#
# COMPACT_ATOMS: atom_id res chain seq x y z
N MET A 1 24.42 37.76 5.99
CA MET A 1 24.07 39.19 5.95
C MET A 1 25.27 39.93 5.40
N ARG A 2 25.29 40.24 4.11
CA ARG A 2 26.34 41.10 3.50
C ARG A 2 25.74 42.48 3.33
N ILE A 3 26.30 43.43 4.03
CA ILE A 3 25.96 44.85 3.94
C ILE A 3 26.79 45.41 2.78
N PHE A 4 26.13 45.85 1.71
CA PHE A 4 26.76 46.66 0.68
C PHE A 4 26.57 48.12 1.08
N SER A 5 27.67 48.80 1.39
CA SER A 5 27.68 50.25 1.52
C SER A 5 27.80 50.87 0.12
N PHE A 6 26.80 51.61 -0.29
CA PHE A 6 26.87 52.42 -1.53
C PHE A 6 27.33 53.85 -1.18
N ASP A 7 28.37 54.26 -1.86
CA ASP A 7 28.94 55.59 -1.72
C ASP A 7 28.00 56.65 -2.36
N ASN A 8 27.71 57.70 -1.63
CA ASN A 8 26.64 58.69 -1.89
C ASN A 8 26.98 59.70 -3.02
N LYS A 9 27.88 59.41 -3.98
CA LYS A 9 28.39 60.41 -4.92
C LYS A 9 27.88 60.34 -6.38
N THR A 10 26.86 59.51 -6.68
CA THR A 10 26.48 59.33 -8.13
C THR A 10 25.00 59.54 -8.46
N PHE A 11 24.23 60.32 -7.70
CA PHE A 11 22.86 60.63 -8.10
C PHE A 11 22.65 62.15 -8.33
N ALA A 12 22.16 62.47 -9.55
CA ALA A 12 21.79 63.84 -9.91
C ALA A 12 20.59 64.33 -9.05
N PRO A 13 20.48 65.68 -8.80
CA PRO A 13 19.56 66.21 -7.76
C PRO A 13 18.06 66.23 -8.13
N SER A 14 17.60 65.56 -9.17
CA SER A 14 16.19 65.66 -9.63
C SER A 14 15.30 64.43 -9.38
N LYS A 15 15.77 63.40 -8.68
CA LYS A 15 14.95 62.20 -8.40
C LYS A 15 14.65 62.07 -6.90
N ARG A 16 13.39 62.25 -6.51
CA ARG A 16 12.92 61.99 -5.16
C ARG A 16 12.81 60.47 -4.94
N VAL A 17 13.56 59.95 -4.01
CA VAL A 17 13.51 58.57 -3.56
C VAL A 17 12.62 58.50 -2.32
N PHE A 18 11.57 57.70 -2.36
CA PHE A 18 10.75 57.40 -1.19
C PHE A 18 11.12 56.02 -0.65
N ILE A 19 11.44 55.93 0.65
CA ILE A 19 11.67 54.65 1.32
C ILE A 19 10.45 54.38 2.17
N SER A 20 9.72 53.31 1.91
CA SER A 20 8.69 52.79 2.82
C SER A 20 9.11 51.44 3.38
N ARG A 21 8.83 51.17 4.63
CA ARG A 21 9.01 49.87 5.27
C ARG A 21 7.67 49.16 5.29
N LEU A 22 7.60 48.03 4.62
CA LEU A 22 6.55 47.04 4.79
C LEU A 22 7.23 45.72 5.14
N ASP A 23 6.91 45.18 6.29
CA ASP A 23 7.25 43.81 6.76
C ASP A 23 8.69 43.32 6.52
N GLY A 24 9.66 44.10 6.97
CA GLY A 24 11.06 43.66 7.04
C GLY A 24 11.88 43.83 5.76
N PHE A 25 11.31 44.28 4.64
CA PHE A 25 12.03 44.61 3.40
C PHE A 25 12.04 46.12 3.16
N ALA A 26 13.23 46.67 2.89
CA ALA A 26 13.36 48.06 2.40
C ALA A 26 13.30 48.05 0.88
N CYS A 27 12.24 48.63 0.31
CA CYS A 27 12.11 48.77 -1.13
C CYS A 27 12.43 50.23 -1.54
N ILE A 28 13.39 50.40 -2.45
CA ILE A 28 13.73 51.72 -3.03
C ILE A 28 12.85 51.92 -4.25
N MET A 29 11.88 52.84 -4.16
CA MET A 29 11.02 53.17 -5.27
C MET A 29 11.56 54.38 -6.06
N CYS A 30 11.79 54.21 -7.36
CA CYS A 30 12.12 55.27 -8.28
C CYS A 30 10.88 55.62 -9.13
N ALA A 31 10.40 56.85 -9.10
CA ALA A 31 9.09 57.28 -9.61
C ALA A 31 8.92 57.18 -11.15
N ASP A 32 9.96 56.88 -11.91
CA ASP A 32 9.93 56.91 -13.39
C ASP A 32 10.24 55.56 -14.09
N CYS A 33 10.10 54.44 -13.38
CA CYS A 33 10.41 53.14 -13.97
C CYS A 33 9.12 52.44 -14.48
N SER A 34 8.98 52.30 -15.81
CA SER A 34 7.86 51.60 -16.46
C SER A 34 7.67 50.15 -16.00
N ILE A 35 8.74 49.54 -15.43
CA ILE A 35 8.73 48.21 -14.81
C ILE A 35 7.82 48.18 -13.58
N PHE A 36 7.75 49.28 -12.79
CA PHE A 36 6.91 49.34 -11.59
C PHE A 36 5.42 49.49 -11.88
N ARG A 37 5.04 50.12 -13.03
CA ARG A 37 3.62 50.14 -13.44
C ARG A 37 3.12 48.77 -13.82
N ASN A 38 3.96 47.96 -14.46
CA ASN A 38 3.64 46.57 -14.76
C ASN A 38 3.62 45.69 -13.46
N PHE A 39 4.52 45.96 -12.52
CA PHE A 39 4.52 45.24 -11.23
C PHE A 39 3.32 45.63 -10.36
N ALA A 40 2.95 46.90 -10.29
CA ALA A 40 1.76 47.37 -9.58
C ALA A 40 0.46 46.87 -10.22
N SER A 41 0.40 46.77 -11.57
CA SER A 41 -0.75 46.15 -12.26
C SER A 41 -0.80 44.63 -12.09
N ILE A 42 0.35 43.96 -11.96
CA ILE A 42 0.43 42.52 -11.60
C ILE A 42 0.01 42.30 -10.14
N LEU A 43 0.38 43.19 -9.22
CA LEU A 43 -0.06 43.13 -7.82
C LEU A 43 -1.53 43.54 -7.61
N GLN A 44 -2.07 44.45 -8.42
CA GLN A 44 -3.49 44.81 -8.42
C GLN A 44 -4.39 43.80 -9.14
N ASN A 45 -3.84 42.98 -10.03
CA ASN A 45 -4.54 41.88 -10.72
C ASN A 45 -4.22 40.50 -10.09
N SER A 46 -3.53 40.38 -8.95
CA SER A 46 -3.59 39.20 -8.14
C SER A 46 -4.98 39.16 -7.48
N GLU A 47 -6.03 38.86 -8.23
CA GLU A 47 -7.20 38.23 -7.66
C GLU A 47 -6.67 37.08 -6.80
N TYR A 48 -6.85 37.17 -5.48
CA TYR A 48 -6.59 36.05 -4.60
C TYR A 48 -7.46 34.91 -5.13
N MET A 49 -6.85 33.94 -5.81
CA MET A 49 -7.56 32.76 -6.27
C MET A 49 -8.13 32.09 -5.02
N THR A 50 -9.43 32.19 -4.86
CA THR A 50 -10.15 31.57 -3.78
C THR A 50 -10.50 30.13 -4.16
N ILE A 51 -10.42 29.24 -3.19
CA ILE A 51 -10.83 27.84 -3.35
C ILE A 51 -12.32 27.81 -3.69
N SER A 52 -12.67 27.16 -4.80
CA SER A 52 -14.07 26.97 -5.20
C SER A 52 -14.64 25.69 -4.56
N TYR A 53 -15.75 25.81 -3.85
CA TYR A 53 -16.54 24.67 -3.42
C TYR A 53 -17.53 24.30 -4.52
N ILE A 54 -17.54 23.02 -4.90
CA ILE A 54 -18.38 22.46 -5.97
C ILE A 54 -19.08 21.18 -5.49
N SER A 55 -20.09 20.75 -6.19
CA SER A 55 -20.72 19.44 -5.97
C SER A 55 -19.88 18.31 -6.57
N ALA A 56 -20.07 17.08 -6.09
CA ALA A 56 -19.45 15.90 -6.67
C ALA A 56 -19.86 15.69 -8.15
N ALA A 57 -21.09 16.04 -8.50
CA ALA A 57 -21.59 15.96 -9.87
C ALA A 57 -20.90 16.97 -10.79
N GLU A 58 -20.64 18.19 -10.32
CA GLU A 58 -19.85 19.19 -11.08
C GLU A 58 -18.41 18.74 -11.31
N ALA A 59 -17.77 18.15 -10.29
CA ALA A 59 -16.44 17.54 -10.43
C ALA A 59 -16.45 16.39 -11.46
N ALA A 60 -17.41 15.48 -11.35
CA ALA A 60 -17.58 14.36 -12.29
C ALA A 60 -17.87 14.83 -13.73
N ALA A 61 -18.54 15.96 -13.90
CA ALA A 61 -18.83 16.52 -15.22
C ALA A 61 -17.58 16.99 -15.99
N MET A 62 -16.49 17.30 -15.29
CA MET A 62 -15.21 17.71 -15.89
C MET A 62 -14.39 16.53 -16.42
N ILE A 63 -14.67 15.30 -15.98
CA ILE A 63 -13.92 14.09 -16.32
C ILE A 63 -14.46 13.50 -17.63
N ASN A 64 -13.59 13.17 -18.57
CA ASN A 64 -13.97 12.71 -19.89
C ASN A 64 -13.55 11.27 -20.15
N HIS A 65 -14.15 10.64 -21.18
CA HIS A 65 -13.70 9.35 -21.69
C HIS A 65 -12.21 9.41 -22.06
N GLY A 66 -11.45 8.41 -21.58
CA GLY A 66 -10.01 8.32 -21.83
C GLY A 66 -9.13 9.09 -20.83
N ASP A 67 -9.72 9.83 -19.87
CA ASP A 67 -8.95 10.46 -18.81
C ASP A 67 -8.27 9.44 -17.90
N VAL A 68 -7.14 9.83 -17.31
CA VAL A 68 -6.39 9.06 -16.31
C VAL A 68 -6.67 9.67 -14.94
N LEU A 69 -7.33 8.91 -14.08
CA LEU A 69 -7.64 9.32 -12.71
C LEU A 69 -6.56 8.81 -11.76
N GLY A 70 -5.87 9.73 -11.09
CA GLY A 70 -5.05 9.44 -9.93
C GLY A 70 -5.89 9.62 -8.67
N VAL A 71 -6.11 8.55 -7.89
CA VAL A 71 -6.95 8.61 -6.70
C VAL A 71 -6.12 8.34 -5.44
N GLY A 72 -6.18 9.26 -4.48
CA GLY A 72 -5.51 9.17 -3.19
C GLY A 72 -6.14 8.15 -2.26
N GLY A 73 -5.53 7.97 -1.10
CA GLY A 73 -5.90 6.94 -0.14
C GLY A 73 -5.13 5.64 -0.31
N PHE A 74 -5.33 4.71 0.63
CA PHE A 74 -4.67 3.42 0.62
C PHE A 74 -5.60 2.37 1.26
N GLY A 75 -5.99 1.36 0.50
CA GLY A 75 -7.09 0.50 0.89
C GLY A 75 -8.41 1.27 0.95
N PRO A 76 -9.35 0.90 1.80
CA PRO A 76 -10.56 1.68 2.06
C PRO A 76 -10.32 2.93 2.90
N ALA A 77 -9.10 3.11 3.47
CA ALA A 77 -8.75 4.24 4.31
C ALA A 77 -8.34 5.47 3.48
N GLY A 78 -8.94 6.62 3.77
CA GLY A 78 -8.63 7.87 3.08
C GLY A 78 -9.00 7.89 1.60
N SER A 79 -9.90 7.03 1.18
CA SER A 79 -10.33 6.92 -0.21
C SER A 79 -11.48 7.90 -0.49
N PRO A 80 -11.45 8.65 -1.60
CA PRO A 80 -12.58 9.48 -2.03
C PRO A 80 -13.86 8.69 -2.20
N LYS A 81 -14.99 9.25 -1.75
CA LYS A 81 -16.29 8.54 -1.62
C LYS A 81 -17.47 9.25 -2.28
N CYS A 82 -17.28 10.50 -2.74
CA CYS A 82 -18.36 11.32 -3.29
C CYS A 82 -18.24 11.51 -4.80
N ILE A 83 -17.05 11.81 -5.31
CA ILE A 83 -16.83 12.12 -6.74
C ILE A 83 -16.88 10.84 -7.57
N THR A 84 -16.27 9.76 -7.11
CA THR A 84 -16.17 8.52 -7.88
C THR A 84 -17.52 7.83 -8.15
N PRO A 85 -18.50 7.82 -7.24
CA PRO A 85 -19.87 7.37 -7.55
C PRO A 85 -20.58 8.22 -8.60
N GLU A 86 -20.38 9.56 -8.61
CA GLU A 86 -20.97 10.42 -9.63
C GLU A 86 -20.32 10.21 -11.01
N ILE A 87 -19.01 9.88 -11.07
CA ILE A 87 -18.35 9.45 -12.31
C ILE A 87 -18.99 8.14 -12.80
N ALA A 88 -19.21 7.16 -11.92
CA ALA A 88 -19.86 5.89 -12.26
C ALA A 88 -21.29 6.10 -12.78
N LYS A 89 -22.04 6.97 -12.15
CA LYS A 89 -23.39 7.36 -12.58
C LYS A 89 -23.39 8.00 -13.97
N ARG A 90 -22.43 8.91 -14.22
CA ARG A 90 -22.24 9.51 -15.54
C ARG A 90 -21.90 8.45 -16.59
N ALA A 91 -20.99 7.53 -16.28
CA ALA A 91 -20.62 6.43 -17.19
C ALA A 91 -21.84 5.61 -17.59
N ARG A 92 -22.72 5.25 -16.65
CA ARG A 92 -23.99 4.54 -16.95
C ARG A 92 -24.85 5.34 -17.93
N GLY A 93 -25.03 6.63 -17.70
CA GLY A 93 -25.82 7.51 -18.60
C GLY A 93 -25.21 7.64 -20.01
N GLU A 94 -23.87 7.71 -20.12
CA GLU A 94 -23.19 7.74 -21.43
C GLU A 94 -23.39 6.40 -22.15
N HIS A 95 -23.26 5.27 -21.46
CA HIS A 95 -23.47 3.94 -22.03
C HIS A 95 -24.93 3.73 -22.48
N GLU A 96 -25.90 4.16 -21.68
CA GLU A 96 -27.34 4.13 -22.06
C GLU A 96 -27.62 4.97 -23.32
N ALA A 97 -26.87 6.06 -23.50
CA ALA A 97 -26.95 6.89 -24.70
C ALA A 97 -26.10 6.36 -25.87
N GLY A 98 -25.51 5.17 -25.75
CA GLY A 98 -24.70 4.55 -26.80
C GLY A 98 -23.31 5.19 -26.97
N ARG A 99 -22.84 5.98 -26.02
CA ARG A 99 -21.52 6.63 -26.05
C ARG A 99 -20.53 5.92 -25.13
N PRO A 100 -19.28 5.71 -25.54
CA PRO A 100 -18.27 5.11 -24.68
C PRO A 100 -17.88 6.07 -23.54
N PHE A 101 -17.72 5.54 -22.33
CA PHE A 101 -17.16 6.24 -21.20
C PHE A 101 -16.34 5.29 -20.33
N ARG A 102 -15.02 5.38 -20.42
CA ARG A 102 -14.08 4.64 -19.57
C ARG A 102 -12.89 5.51 -19.24
N VAL A 103 -12.31 5.31 -18.08
CA VAL A 103 -11.12 5.99 -17.56
C VAL A 103 -10.05 4.99 -17.17
N ASP A 104 -8.79 5.40 -17.18
CA ASP A 104 -7.72 4.68 -16.52
C ASP A 104 -7.70 5.08 -15.04
N LEU A 105 -7.42 4.12 -14.13
CA LEU A 105 -7.42 4.35 -12.70
C LEU A 105 -6.09 3.96 -12.08
N ILE A 106 -5.39 4.94 -11.50
CA ILE A 106 -4.12 4.80 -10.78
C ILE A 106 -4.35 5.16 -9.31
N THR A 107 -4.00 4.26 -8.39
CA THR A 107 -4.20 4.48 -6.95
C THR A 107 -2.96 4.08 -6.16
N GLY A 108 -2.93 4.35 -4.84
CA GLY A 108 -1.86 3.88 -3.96
C GLY A 108 -1.82 2.36 -3.82
N ALA A 109 -3.01 1.76 -3.67
CA ALA A 109 -3.24 0.31 -3.58
C ALA A 109 -4.70 0.01 -3.93
N SER A 110 -5.33 -1.02 -3.34
CA SER A 110 -6.79 -1.18 -3.37
C SER A 110 -7.46 0.10 -2.86
N ILE A 111 -8.65 0.39 -3.32
CA ILE A 111 -9.40 1.56 -2.90
C ILE A 111 -10.81 1.12 -2.47
N GLY A 112 -11.58 2.02 -1.83
CA GLY A 112 -12.92 1.71 -1.31
C GLY A 112 -13.94 1.27 -2.35
N ALA A 113 -15.05 0.71 -1.89
CA ALA A 113 -16.16 0.24 -2.75
C ALA A 113 -16.77 1.37 -3.57
N SER A 114 -16.84 2.57 -3.02
CA SER A 114 -17.31 3.79 -3.70
C SER A 114 -16.43 4.20 -4.90
N CYS A 115 -15.20 3.71 -4.99
CA CYS A 115 -14.32 3.94 -6.14
C CYS A 115 -14.20 2.67 -7.00
N ASP A 116 -13.37 1.70 -6.58
CA ASP A 116 -13.13 0.46 -7.34
C ASP A 116 -14.44 -0.28 -7.66
N GLY A 117 -15.36 -0.37 -6.69
CA GLY A 117 -16.64 -1.09 -6.84
C GLY A 117 -17.60 -0.40 -7.80
N GLU A 118 -17.90 0.88 -7.55
CA GLU A 118 -18.87 1.64 -8.33
C GLU A 118 -18.42 1.83 -9.78
N LEU A 119 -17.14 2.17 -10.00
CA LEU A 119 -16.60 2.35 -11.34
C LEU A 119 -16.55 1.02 -12.12
N ALA A 120 -16.20 -0.10 -11.46
CA ALA A 120 -16.21 -1.42 -12.09
C ALA A 120 -17.63 -1.89 -12.43
N ALA A 121 -18.60 -1.68 -11.53
CA ALA A 121 -20.01 -2.02 -11.75
C ALA A 121 -20.65 -1.18 -12.88
N ALA A 122 -20.14 0.04 -13.10
CA ALA A 122 -20.56 0.90 -14.21
C ALA A 122 -19.83 0.62 -15.54
N ASP A 123 -18.93 -0.38 -15.59
CA ASP A 123 -18.02 -0.64 -16.73
C ASP A 123 -17.23 0.60 -17.15
N ALA A 124 -16.86 1.43 -16.17
CA ALA A 124 -16.24 2.74 -16.37
C ALA A 124 -14.71 2.70 -16.31
N ILE A 125 -14.09 1.52 -16.15
CA ILE A 125 -12.63 1.38 -16.07
C ILE A 125 -12.10 0.68 -17.31
N ASP A 126 -11.09 1.26 -17.94
CA ASP A 126 -10.34 0.63 -19.03
C ASP A 126 -9.06 -0.06 -18.50
N ARG A 127 -8.25 0.66 -17.71
CA ARG A 127 -7.03 0.15 -17.10
C ARG A 127 -7.00 0.45 -15.59
N ARG A 128 -6.43 -0.48 -14.82
CA ARG A 128 -6.31 -0.37 -13.36
C ARG A 128 -4.92 -0.80 -12.90
N LEU A 129 -4.30 0.01 -12.03
CA LEU A 129 -3.06 -0.32 -11.33
C LEU A 129 -3.05 0.33 -9.92
N PRO A 130 -2.18 -0.15 -8.97
CA PRO A 130 -1.32 -1.35 -9.06
C PRO A 130 -2.02 -2.60 -8.51
N PHE A 131 -2.82 -2.47 -7.47
CA PHE A 131 -3.32 -3.55 -6.62
C PHE A 131 -4.79 -3.33 -6.27
N THR A 132 -5.57 -4.41 -6.20
CA THR A 132 -6.92 -4.35 -5.65
C THR A 132 -7.40 -5.70 -5.09
N VAL A 133 -8.28 -5.63 -4.10
CA VAL A 133 -9.00 -6.76 -3.50
C VAL A 133 -10.52 -6.62 -3.65
N ASN A 134 -11.00 -5.56 -4.29
CA ASN A 134 -12.44 -5.32 -4.48
C ASN A 134 -13.04 -6.42 -5.38
N PRO A 135 -14.16 -7.06 -4.98
CA PRO A 135 -14.76 -8.18 -5.73
C PRO A 135 -15.23 -7.82 -7.14
N GLU A 136 -15.82 -6.63 -7.33
CA GLU A 136 -16.40 -6.22 -8.62
C GLU A 136 -15.30 -6.01 -9.67
N ILE A 137 -14.26 -5.28 -9.32
CA ILE A 137 -13.17 -5.05 -10.26
C ILE A 137 -12.34 -6.33 -10.50
N ARG A 138 -12.15 -7.17 -9.45
CA ARG A 138 -11.53 -8.47 -9.60
C ARG A 138 -12.28 -9.39 -10.57
N LYS A 139 -13.62 -9.35 -10.53
CA LYS A 139 -14.47 -10.04 -11.51
C LYS A 139 -14.20 -9.50 -12.91
N ALA A 140 -14.16 -8.19 -13.09
CA ALA A 140 -13.89 -7.55 -14.38
C ALA A 140 -12.51 -7.93 -14.95
N PHE A 141 -11.47 -8.06 -14.12
CA PHE A 141 -10.15 -8.55 -14.56
C PHE A 141 -10.20 -10.00 -15.03
N ASN A 142 -10.82 -10.89 -14.26
CA ASN A 142 -10.93 -12.30 -14.60
C ASN A 142 -11.82 -12.56 -15.83
N GLU A 143 -12.69 -11.62 -16.18
CA GLU A 143 -13.50 -11.62 -17.40
C GLU A 143 -12.82 -10.91 -18.59
N GLY A 144 -11.64 -10.32 -18.38
CA GLY A 144 -10.89 -9.61 -19.43
C GLY A 144 -11.49 -8.26 -19.85
N ARG A 145 -12.42 -7.70 -19.06
CA ARG A 145 -13.08 -6.41 -19.36
C ARG A 145 -12.22 -5.20 -18.99
N VAL A 146 -11.30 -5.35 -18.04
CA VAL A 146 -10.42 -4.30 -17.57
C VAL A 146 -8.97 -4.76 -17.69
N ARG A 147 -8.12 -3.93 -18.27
CA ARG A 147 -6.68 -4.16 -18.34
C ARG A 147 -6.08 -3.92 -16.95
N TYR A 148 -5.43 -4.92 -16.40
CA TYR A 148 -4.82 -4.85 -15.07
C TYR A 148 -3.30 -4.90 -15.15
N SER A 149 -2.62 -3.97 -14.47
CA SER A 149 -1.18 -3.99 -14.30
C SER A 149 -0.85 -4.16 -12.82
N ASP A 150 -0.32 -5.32 -12.46
CA ASP A 150 0.18 -5.59 -11.11
C ASP A 150 1.59 -5.00 -10.95
N LEU A 151 1.83 -4.27 -9.88
CA LEU A 151 3.10 -3.61 -9.59
C LEU A 151 3.44 -3.78 -8.11
N ASN A 152 4.72 -3.81 -7.78
CA ASN A 152 5.16 -3.56 -6.42
C ASN A 152 4.73 -2.16 -5.98
N LEU A 153 4.31 -2.01 -4.76
CA LEU A 153 3.82 -0.71 -4.28
C LEU A 153 4.95 0.32 -4.18
N SER A 154 6.19 -0.12 -3.90
CA SER A 154 7.38 0.74 -3.92
C SER A 154 7.65 1.38 -5.29
N ASP A 155 7.30 0.69 -6.39
CA ASP A 155 7.56 1.16 -7.76
C ASP A 155 6.51 2.16 -8.24
N ASN A 156 5.31 2.12 -7.70
CA ASN A 156 4.13 2.80 -8.23
C ASN A 156 4.35 4.33 -8.38
N ALA A 157 4.76 5.02 -7.30
CA ALA A 157 5.05 6.46 -7.35
C ALA A 157 6.25 6.77 -8.25
N THR A 158 7.26 5.90 -8.27
CA THR A 158 8.45 6.04 -9.12
C THR A 158 8.10 5.93 -10.60
N PHE A 159 7.31 4.94 -11.00
CA PHE A 159 6.86 4.77 -12.39
C PHE A 159 6.00 5.94 -12.86
N LEU A 160 5.17 6.47 -11.96
CA LEU A 160 4.37 7.65 -12.24
C LEU A 160 5.27 8.89 -12.48
N ARG A 161 6.27 9.13 -11.61
CA ARG A 161 7.24 10.23 -11.76
C ARG A 161 8.09 10.11 -13.02
N GLN A 162 8.46 8.91 -13.42
CA GLN A 162 9.23 8.63 -14.62
C GLN A 162 8.40 8.67 -15.91
N GLY A 163 7.08 8.79 -15.81
CA GLY A 163 6.18 8.77 -16.95
C GLY A 163 5.93 7.41 -17.57
N ILE A 164 6.38 6.31 -16.92
CA ILE A 164 6.21 4.93 -17.42
C ILE A 164 4.73 4.56 -17.51
N THR A 165 3.95 4.95 -16.51
CA THR A 165 2.49 4.70 -16.48
C THR A 165 1.68 5.86 -17.09
N GLY A 166 2.33 6.94 -17.47
CA GLY A 166 1.71 8.21 -17.89
C GLY A 166 1.24 9.04 -16.68
N PRO A 167 1.22 10.38 -16.79
CA PRO A 167 0.73 11.24 -15.72
C PRO A 167 -0.79 11.13 -15.61
N PRO A 168 -1.37 11.31 -14.40
CA PRO A 168 -2.81 11.44 -14.27
C PRO A 168 -3.32 12.71 -14.96
N THR A 169 -4.48 12.62 -15.59
CA THR A 169 -5.22 13.81 -16.06
C THR A 169 -5.74 14.57 -14.86
N TRP A 170 -6.39 13.87 -13.95
CA TRP A 170 -7.01 14.40 -12.75
C TRP A 170 -6.52 13.68 -11.50
N GLY A 171 -6.30 14.45 -10.41
CA GLY A 171 -6.12 13.92 -9.08
C GLY A 171 -7.40 14.05 -8.25
N ILE A 172 -7.75 13.03 -7.47
CA ILE A 172 -8.87 13.07 -6.53
C ILE A 172 -8.36 12.64 -5.17
N MET A 173 -8.42 13.54 -4.16
CA MET A 173 -7.85 13.33 -2.83
C MET A 173 -8.91 13.50 -1.76
N GLU A 174 -8.87 12.68 -0.70
CA GLU A 174 -9.62 12.94 0.51
C GLU A 174 -8.76 13.67 1.54
N ALA A 175 -9.33 14.62 2.25
CA ALA A 175 -8.67 15.39 3.30
C ALA A 175 -9.57 15.58 4.52
N CYS A 176 -9.00 15.57 5.73
CA CYS A 176 -9.70 15.97 6.96
C CYS A 176 -9.63 17.50 7.19
N HIS A 177 -8.67 18.16 6.55
CA HIS A 177 -8.49 19.61 6.64
C HIS A 177 -7.73 20.14 5.43
N ILE A 178 -8.02 21.41 5.08
CA ILE A 178 -7.27 22.18 4.09
C ILE A 178 -6.98 23.56 4.63
N GLU A 179 -5.82 24.12 4.29
CA GLU A 179 -5.40 25.46 4.70
C GLU A 179 -4.79 26.18 3.50
N GLN A 180 -5.25 27.39 3.22
CA GLN A 180 -4.60 28.25 2.21
C GLN A 180 -3.55 29.13 2.87
N VAL A 181 -2.30 29.03 2.39
CA VAL A 181 -1.17 29.84 2.84
C VAL A 181 -0.55 30.55 1.64
N GLY A 182 -0.89 31.81 1.47
CA GLY A 182 -0.51 32.55 0.27
C GLY A 182 -1.08 31.92 -1.01
N ASN A 183 -0.21 31.57 -1.96
CA ASN A 183 -0.59 30.89 -3.21
C ASN A 183 -0.54 29.34 -3.13
N MET A 184 -0.44 28.79 -1.93
CA MET A 184 -0.37 27.35 -1.69
C MET A 184 -1.58 26.87 -0.91
N ILE A 185 -2.01 25.65 -1.21
CA ILE A 185 -2.97 24.88 -0.40
C ILE A 185 -2.23 23.76 0.28
N ARG A 186 -2.38 23.68 1.59
CA ARG A 186 -1.97 22.53 2.41
C ARG A 186 -3.14 21.60 2.56
N ILE A 187 -2.98 20.37 2.12
CA ILE A 187 -3.98 19.30 2.16
C ILE A 187 -3.54 18.33 3.24
N TYR A 188 -4.35 18.17 4.26
CA TYR A 188 -4.12 17.21 5.35
C TYR A 188 -4.93 15.95 5.08
N PRO A 189 -4.30 14.83 4.69
CA PRO A 189 -5.00 13.58 4.39
C PRO A 189 -5.78 13.03 5.58
N THR A 190 -6.63 12.05 5.32
CA THR A 190 -7.33 11.29 6.37
C THR A 190 -6.50 10.07 6.82
N ALA A 191 -7.11 8.91 7.01
CA ALA A 191 -6.47 7.73 7.58
C ALA A 191 -5.50 6.98 6.64
N GLY A 192 -5.47 7.30 5.34
CA GLY A 192 -4.59 6.67 4.35
C GLY A 192 -4.06 7.69 3.33
N ILE A 193 -2.78 7.59 2.98
CA ILE A 193 -2.12 8.55 2.11
C ILE A 193 -1.90 7.99 0.70
N GLY A 194 -1.46 6.73 0.61
CA GLY A 194 -1.09 6.11 -0.67
C GLY A 194 0.02 6.89 -1.40
N ILE A 195 -0.19 7.16 -2.68
CA ILE A 195 0.70 7.98 -3.53
C ILE A 195 0.11 9.38 -3.80
N ALA A 196 -0.78 9.86 -2.94
CA ALA A 196 -1.45 11.14 -3.07
C ALA A 196 -0.49 12.33 -3.32
N PRO A 197 0.68 12.46 -2.65
CA PRO A 197 1.62 13.55 -2.92
C PRO A 197 2.06 13.58 -4.39
N THR A 198 2.46 12.43 -4.93
CA THR A 198 2.90 12.29 -6.32
C THR A 198 1.77 12.58 -7.31
N ILE A 199 0.55 12.10 -7.05
CA ILE A 199 -0.64 12.39 -7.87
C ILE A 199 -0.93 13.88 -7.88
N CYS A 200 -0.96 14.54 -6.72
CA CYS A 200 -1.21 15.97 -6.59
C CYS A 200 -0.22 16.82 -7.40
N ARG A 201 1.04 16.40 -7.43
CA ARG A 201 2.10 17.10 -8.16
C ARG A 201 2.03 16.88 -9.66
N LEU A 202 1.64 15.69 -10.13
CA LEU A 202 1.73 15.30 -11.55
C LEU A 202 0.42 15.43 -12.33
N ALA A 203 -0.73 15.55 -11.69
CA ALA A 203 -2.02 15.71 -12.38
C ALA A 203 -2.02 16.90 -13.34
N THR A 204 -2.25 16.66 -14.63
CA THR A 204 -2.02 17.64 -15.70
C THR A 204 -3.11 18.71 -15.80
N GLN A 205 -4.36 18.37 -15.52
CA GLN A 205 -5.49 19.31 -15.52
C GLN A 205 -5.73 19.92 -14.13
N GLY A 206 -5.35 19.21 -13.07
CA GLY A 206 -5.49 19.65 -11.69
C GLY A 206 -6.07 18.57 -10.78
N ILE A 207 -6.49 19.00 -9.60
CA ILE A 207 -6.96 18.09 -8.56
C ILE A 207 -8.31 18.53 -7.99
N PHE A 208 -9.09 17.55 -7.55
CA PHE A 208 -10.27 17.71 -6.70
C PHE A 208 -9.97 17.22 -5.30
N ILE A 209 -10.49 17.91 -4.29
CA ILE A 209 -10.33 17.55 -2.88
C ILE A 209 -11.71 17.24 -2.30
N GLU A 210 -11.91 16.04 -1.79
CA GLU A 210 -13.03 15.71 -0.93
C GLU A 210 -12.67 16.08 0.51
N LEU A 211 -13.19 17.21 0.98
CA LEU A 211 -13.06 17.63 2.38
C LEU A 211 -14.07 16.85 3.22
N ASN A 212 -13.59 15.79 3.86
CA ASN A 212 -14.44 14.87 4.61
C ASN A 212 -14.50 15.24 6.09
N GLU A 213 -15.58 15.90 6.47
CA GLU A 213 -15.84 16.42 7.82
C GLU A 213 -16.13 15.31 8.86
N TRP A 214 -16.31 14.06 8.43
CA TRP A 214 -16.42 12.92 9.32
C TRP A 214 -15.10 12.62 10.06
N HIS A 215 -13.97 12.87 9.40
CA HIS A 215 -12.66 12.63 9.96
C HIS A 215 -12.22 13.77 10.88
N SER A 216 -11.68 13.39 12.04
CA SER A 216 -11.12 14.35 12.99
C SER A 216 -9.82 14.98 12.45
N THR A 217 -9.67 16.28 12.66
CA THR A 217 -8.41 17.00 12.43
C THR A 217 -7.27 16.55 13.35
N ASN A 218 -7.57 15.78 14.40
CA ASN A 218 -6.54 15.19 15.25
C ASN A 218 -5.62 14.22 14.50
N LEU A 219 -6.06 13.64 13.36
CA LEU A 219 -5.23 12.81 12.48
C LEU A 219 -3.98 13.52 11.96
N ILE A 220 -4.00 14.86 11.88
CA ILE A 220 -2.88 15.67 11.39
C ILE A 220 -1.59 15.37 12.17
N GLY A 221 -1.68 15.09 13.47
CA GLY A 221 -0.53 14.77 14.33
C GLY A 221 0.20 13.47 13.95
N LEU A 222 -0.47 12.56 13.23
CA LEU A 222 0.10 11.26 12.83
C LEU A 222 0.84 11.30 11.50
N HIS A 223 0.62 12.29 10.64
CA HIS A 223 1.16 12.31 9.29
C HIS A 223 2.65 12.67 9.25
N ASP A 224 3.40 11.97 8.38
CA ASP A 224 4.80 12.23 8.05
C ASP A 224 5.00 12.04 6.53
N ILE A 225 4.63 13.06 5.77
CA ILE A 225 4.56 13.02 4.31
C ILE A 225 5.89 13.47 3.72
N TYR A 226 6.55 12.57 3.02
CA TYR A 226 7.79 12.78 2.30
C TYR A 226 7.69 12.12 0.92
N GLU A 227 8.13 12.79 -0.12
CA GLU A 227 8.26 12.22 -1.48
C GLU A 227 9.72 11.88 -1.75
N ILE A 228 9.95 10.67 -2.25
CA ILE A 228 11.27 10.24 -2.73
C ILE A 228 11.49 10.84 -4.13
N GLU A 229 12.69 11.36 -4.37
CA GLU A 229 13.06 11.88 -5.69
C GLU A 229 13.35 10.76 -6.70
N ASN A 230 13.55 11.15 -7.95
CA ASN A 230 13.95 10.22 -9.01
C ASN A 230 15.30 9.54 -8.68
N PRO A 231 15.55 8.32 -9.16
CA PRO A 231 16.75 7.55 -8.79
C PRO A 231 18.07 8.29 -8.99
N TRP A 232 18.19 9.13 -10.02
CA TRP A 232 19.42 9.89 -10.31
C TRP A 232 19.62 11.16 -9.46
N SER A 233 18.62 11.59 -8.71
CA SER A 233 18.67 12.72 -7.78
C SER A 233 18.35 12.33 -6.35
N ARG A 234 18.10 11.03 -6.11
CA ARG A 234 17.68 10.49 -4.82
C ARG A 234 18.78 10.61 -3.78
N THR A 235 18.44 11.16 -2.64
CA THR A 235 19.27 11.13 -1.44
C THR A 235 18.83 10.01 -0.51
N THR A 236 19.70 9.63 0.42
CA THR A 236 19.37 8.62 1.44
C THR A 236 18.17 9.07 2.29
N VAL A 237 17.14 8.24 2.37
CA VAL A 237 16.01 8.48 3.24
C VAL A 237 16.39 8.11 4.68
N GLY A 238 16.58 9.10 5.55
CA GLY A 238 17.20 8.97 6.88
C GLY A 238 16.30 8.36 7.96
N ILE A 239 15.50 7.34 7.64
CA ILE A 239 14.65 6.62 8.61
C ILE A 239 15.46 5.47 9.23
N THR A 240 15.80 5.59 10.52
CA THR A 240 16.56 4.62 11.33
C THR A 240 15.74 4.05 12.48
N HIS A 241 14.48 4.48 12.63
CA HIS A 241 13.53 4.04 13.62
C HIS A 241 12.11 4.27 13.10
N PRO A 242 11.11 3.43 13.39
CA PRO A 242 9.73 3.59 12.89
C PRO A 242 9.13 4.98 13.10
N LEU A 243 9.45 5.66 14.21
CA LEU A 243 8.94 7.00 14.53
C LEU A 243 9.85 8.15 14.07
N LYS A 244 10.90 7.89 13.28
CA LYS A 244 11.75 8.97 12.78
C LYS A 244 11.01 9.79 11.72
N ARG A 245 10.55 10.98 12.08
CA ARG A 245 9.91 11.91 11.14
C ARG A 245 10.94 12.53 10.21
N ILE A 246 10.58 12.65 8.94
CA ILE A 246 11.41 13.26 7.89
C ILE A 246 10.61 14.20 6.98
N GLY A 247 9.29 14.18 7.05
CA GLY A 247 8.37 14.90 6.19
C GLY A 247 7.56 15.99 6.90
N LYS A 248 6.49 16.39 6.24
CA LYS A 248 5.50 17.37 6.70
C LYS A 248 4.18 16.67 7.02
N PRO A 249 3.28 17.28 7.81
CA PRO A 249 1.96 16.71 8.08
C PRO A 249 0.94 16.93 6.95
N TYR A 250 1.32 17.52 5.83
CA TYR A 250 0.45 17.91 4.72
C TYR A 250 1.12 17.71 3.35
N ILE A 251 0.27 17.61 2.32
CA ILE A 251 0.64 17.76 0.92
C ILE A 251 0.48 19.23 0.56
N GLU A 252 1.44 19.82 -0.14
CA GLU A 252 1.40 21.24 -0.51
C GLU A 252 1.32 21.38 -2.04
N VAL A 253 0.31 22.12 -2.52
CA VAL A 253 0.07 22.36 -3.94
C VAL A 253 -0.28 23.82 -4.17
N GLU A 254 -0.03 24.32 -5.39
CA GLU A 254 -0.43 25.69 -5.78
C GLU A 254 -1.96 25.79 -5.92
N VAL A 255 -2.54 26.90 -5.48
CA VAL A 255 -4.01 27.14 -5.50
C VAL A 255 -4.62 26.84 -6.85
N HIS A 256 -3.99 27.27 -7.95
CA HIS A 256 -4.52 27.11 -9.32
C HIS A 256 -4.70 25.64 -9.75
N ARG A 257 -4.01 24.71 -9.08
CA ARG A 257 -4.13 23.27 -9.34
C ARG A 257 -5.39 22.67 -8.72
N VAL A 258 -5.95 23.29 -7.68
CA VAL A 258 -7.20 22.85 -7.03
C VAL A 258 -8.38 23.36 -7.85
N LYS A 259 -9.05 22.47 -8.58
CA LYS A 259 -10.18 22.81 -9.46
C LYS A 259 -11.53 22.79 -8.74
N GLY A 260 -11.58 22.17 -7.57
CA GLY A 260 -12.75 22.20 -6.71
C GLY A 260 -12.56 21.44 -5.43
N VAL A 261 -13.28 21.89 -4.41
CA VAL A 261 -13.41 21.19 -3.11
C VAL A 261 -14.85 20.71 -2.96
N VAL A 262 -15.01 19.41 -2.75
CA VAL A 262 -16.30 18.77 -2.51
C VAL A 262 -16.42 18.46 -1.02
N ARG A 263 -17.46 18.97 -0.35
CA ARG A 263 -17.71 18.61 1.06
C ARG A 263 -18.30 17.21 1.14
N CYS A 264 -17.77 16.42 2.07
CA CYS A 264 -18.16 15.05 2.33
C CYS A 264 -18.31 14.85 3.85
N ASN A 265 -19.16 13.92 4.27
CA ASN A 265 -19.29 13.52 5.68
C ASN A 265 -19.65 12.03 5.75
N LEU A 266 -18.70 11.18 5.35
CA LEU A 266 -18.85 9.73 5.27
C LEU A 266 -17.69 9.02 5.95
N PRO A 267 -17.95 7.93 6.70
CA PRO A 267 -16.88 7.12 7.29
C PRO A 267 -16.06 6.42 6.20
N ASP A 268 -14.87 5.95 6.60
CA ASP A 268 -14.11 5.01 5.78
C ASP A 268 -14.86 3.70 5.59
N GLU A 269 -14.64 3.06 4.43
CA GLU A 269 -15.29 1.81 4.05
C GLU A 269 -14.57 0.58 4.61
N SER A 270 -13.69 0.79 5.59
CA SER A 270 -13.02 -0.28 6.33
C SER A 270 -14.03 -1.07 7.15
N ARG A 271 -13.85 -2.39 7.17
CA ARG A 271 -14.68 -3.30 7.95
C ARG A 271 -13.86 -3.87 9.10
N SER A 272 -14.52 -4.11 10.22
CA SER A 272 -13.90 -4.83 11.33
C SER A 272 -13.46 -6.25 10.90
N MET A 273 -12.33 -6.66 11.41
CA MET A 273 -11.76 -7.97 11.09
C MET A 273 -12.56 -9.09 11.74
N THR A 274 -12.65 -10.21 11.03
CA THR A 274 -13.20 -11.44 11.60
C THR A 274 -12.26 -11.97 12.67
N PRO A 275 -12.74 -12.41 13.83
CA PRO A 275 -11.93 -13.06 14.85
C PRO A 275 -11.13 -14.25 14.29
N GLY A 276 -9.98 -14.54 14.89
CA GLY A 276 -9.18 -15.71 14.58
C GLY A 276 -9.93 -17.03 14.89
N ASN A 277 -9.39 -18.12 14.40
CA ASN A 277 -9.84 -19.47 14.68
C ASN A 277 -8.65 -20.33 15.14
N SER A 278 -8.91 -21.57 15.54
CA SER A 278 -7.88 -22.48 16.05
C SER A 278 -6.69 -22.70 15.09
N ILE A 279 -6.92 -22.64 13.79
CA ILE A 279 -5.84 -22.74 12.78
C ILE A 279 -4.95 -21.49 12.83
N THR A 280 -5.54 -20.29 12.81
CA THR A 280 -4.77 -19.04 12.86
C THR A 280 -4.09 -18.83 14.20
N GLU A 281 -4.67 -19.33 15.30
CA GLU A 281 -4.07 -19.34 16.63
C GLU A 281 -2.83 -20.25 16.68
N ALA A 282 -2.93 -21.47 16.14
CA ALA A 282 -1.79 -22.39 16.05
C ALA A 282 -0.65 -21.83 15.18
N ILE A 283 -0.97 -21.22 14.02
CA ILE A 283 0.00 -20.52 13.17
C ILE A 283 0.68 -19.39 13.96
N GLY A 284 -0.09 -18.60 14.73
CA GLY A 284 0.44 -17.53 15.57
C GLY A 284 1.37 -18.04 16.67
N GLN A 285 1.03 -19.14 17.30
CA GLN A 285 1.88 -19.78 18.30
C GLN A 285 3.20 -20.27 17.69
N HIS A 286 3.15 -20.98 16.58
CA HIS A 286 4.36 -21.44 15.88
C HIS A 286 5.25 -20.28 15.40
N MET A 287 4.63 -19.17 14.96
CA MET A 287 5.38 -17.97 14.63
C MET A 287 6.06 -17.36 15.87
N ALA A 288 5.39 -17.32 17.02
CA ALA A 288 5.96 -16.83 18.27
C ALA A 288 7.15 -17.68 18.70
N GLU A 289 6.99 -19.00 18.73
CA GLU A 289 8.05 -19.96 19.04
C GLU A 289 9.26 -19.79 18.10
N PHE A 290 9.01 -19.61 16.81
CA PHE A 290 10.06 -19.40 15.81
C PHE A 290 10.81 -18.08 16.01
N LEU A 291 10.12 -16.98 16.32
CA LEU A 291 10.75 -15.70 16.63
C LEU A 291 11.58 -15.78 17.92
N VAL A 292 11.05 -16.44 18.99
CA VAL A 292 11.77 -16.66 20.25
C VAL A 292 13.03 -17.48 20.00
N TYR A 293 12.92 -18.60 19.26
CA TYR A 293 14.08 -19.40 18.85
C TYR A 293 15.17 -18.53 18.16
N ASN A 294 14.78 -17.69 17.20
CA ASN A 294 15.73 -16.83 16.49
C ASN A 294 16.37 -15.79 17.41
N MET A 295 15.64 -15.29 18.39
CA MET A 295 16.17 -14.34 19.38
C MET A 295 17.14 -15.01 20.34
N ASP A 296 16.83 -16.21 20.81
CA ASP A 296 17.67 -16.98 21.74
C ASP A 296 19.00 -17.42 21.11
N HIS A 297 19.00 -17.62 19.78
CA HIS A 297 20.21 -17.93 19.02
C HIS A 297 20.95 -16.70 18.49
N GLY A 298 20.47 -15.49 18.81
CA GLY A 298 21.11 -14.23 18.42
C GLY A 298 20.94 -13.85 16.95
N PHE A 299 20.03 -14.49 16.21
CA PHE A 299 19.71 -14.13 14.82
C PHE A 299 18.83 -12.87 14.73
N ILE A 300 18.02 -12.61 15.77
CA ILE A 300 17.18 -11.43 15.91
C ILE A 300 17.48 -10.78 17.27
N SER A 301 17.62 -9.45 17.29
CA SER A 301 17.80 -8.71 18.54
C SER A 301 16.47 -8.59 19.29
N ARG A 302 16.42 -9.02 20.55
CA ARG A 302 15.25 -8.84 21.43
C ARG A 302 14.88 -7.37 21.62
N ASP A 303 15.85 -6.47 21.64
CA ASP A 303 15.64 -5.03 21.87
C ASP A 303 15.16 -4.29 20.62
N ARG A 304 15.37 -4.86 19.44
CA ARG A 304 15.10 -4.22 18.13
C ARG A 304 14.14 -5.00 17.26
N LEU A 305 13.26 -5.80 17.86
CA LEU A 305 12.26 -6.54 17.10
C LEU A 305 11.29 -5.57 16.42
N ILE A 306 11.28 -5.60 15.09
CA ILE A 306 10.35 -4.83 14.25
C ILE A 306 9.62 -5.80 13.34
N LEU A 307 8.30 -5.81 13.42
CA LEU A 307 7.44 -6.70 12.68
C LEU A 307 6.71 -5.97 11.55
N GLN A 308 6.56 -6.64 10.42
CA GLN A 308 5.55 -6.32 9.40
C GLN A 308 4.53 -7.45 9.38
N SER A 309 3.26 -7.11 9.25
CA SER A 309 2.18 -8.07 9.10
C SER A 309 1.43 -7.81 7.80
N GLY A 310 1.10 -8.87 7.08
CA GLY A 310 0.22 -8.81 5.91
C GLY A 310 -1.19 -8.35 6.25
N VAL A 311 -2.05 -8.26 5.25
CA VAL A 311 -3.44 -7.82 5.38
C VAL A 311 -4.37 -9.02 5.53
N GLY A 312 -5.42 -8.87 6.33
CA GLY A 312 -6.49 -9.84 6.48
C GLY A 312 -6.60 -10.44 7.88
N SER A 313 -7.71 -11.15 8.11
CA SER A 313 -8.05 -11.71 9.43
C SER A 313 -7.01 -12.70 9.95
N GLY A 314 -6.40 -13.50 9.07
CA GLY A 314 -5.35 -14.45 9.44
C GLY A 314 -4.09 -13.75 9.95
N ALA A 315 -3.58 -12.77 9.20
CA ALA A 315 -2.42 -11.98 9.58
C ALA A 315 -2.66 -11.21 10.90
N ASN A 316 -3.85 -10.65 11.06
CA ASN A 316 -4.27 -9.95 12.27
C ASN A 316 -4.31 -10.89 13.48
N ALA A 317 -4.82 -12.13 13.32
CA ALA A 317 -4.86 -13.13 14.38
C ALA A 317 -3.44 -13.62 14.79
N VAL A 318 -2.55 -13.83 13.82
CA VAL A 318 -1.14 -14.17 14.08
C VAL A 318 -0.46 -13.08 14.91
N LEU A 319 -0.66 -11.82 14.55
CA LEU A 319 -0.08 -10.70 15.30
C LEU A 319 -0.67 -10.59 16.71
N GLY A 320 -1.95 -10.91 16.88
CA GLY A 320 -2.60 -11.00 18.19
C GLY A 320 -1.95 -12.05 19.07
N ALA A 321 -1.74 -13.25 18.54
CA ALA A 321 -1.07 -14.34 19.27
C ALA A 321 0.36 -13.96 19.69
N LEU A 322 1.11 -13.26 18.81
CA LEU A 322 2.43 -12.71 19.16
C LEU A 322 2.36 -11.69 20.30
N GLY A 323 1.32 -10.86 20.31
CA GLY A 323 1.09 -9.88 21.36
C GLY A 323 0.76 -10.50 22.72
N GLU A 324 0.12 -11.65 22.76
CA GLU A 324 -0.22 -12.38 23.98
C GLU A 324 0.94 -13.27 24.49
N CYS A 325 1.92 -13.62 23.67
CA CYS A 325 3.05 -14.45 24.06
C CYS A 325 4.02 -13.66 24.96
N GLU A 326 4.20 -14.08 26.21
CA GLU A 326 5.08 -13.40 27.19
C GLU A 326 6.55 -13.47 26.80
N ASP A 327 6.99 -14.53 26.13
CA ASP A 327 8.38 -14.74 25.70
C ASP A 327 8.77 -13.82 24.53
N VAL A 328 7.80 -13.32 23.78
CA VAL A 328 8.03 -12.29 22.77
C VAL A 328 8.15 -10.92 23.47
N PRO A 329 9.28 -10.21 23.33
CA PRO A 329 9.46 -8.90 23.98
C PRO A 329 8.51 -7.85 23.38
N ARG A 330 8.43 -6.68 24.02
CA ARG A 330 7.78 -5.52 23.40
C ARG A 330 8.47 -5.22 22.06
N PHE A 331 7.69 -5.01 21.02
CA PHE A 331 8.19 -4.83 19.66
C PHE A 331 7.71 -3.53 19.01
N SER A 332 8.23 -3.23 17.84
CA SER A 332 7.76 -2.16 16.99
C SER A 332 7.11 -2.74 15.74
N ILE A 333 6.31 -1.92 15.06
CA ILE A 333 5.68 -2.27 13.79
C ILE A 333 6.15 -1.29 12.72
N TYR A 334 6.51 -1.81 11.55
CA TYR A 334 6.69 -1.05 10.32
C TYR A 334 6.02 -1.83 9.20
N THR A 335 4.87 -1.34 8.74
CA THR A 335 3.98 -2.10 7.88
C THR A 335 3.30 -1.21 6.84
N GLU A 336 2.79 -1.82 5.79
CA GLU A 336 1.98 -1.18 4.77
C GLU A 336 0.62 -0.72 5.33
N VAL A 337 -0.05 -1.62 6.05
CA VAL A 337 -1.41 -1.40 6.57
C VAL A 337 -1.43 -1.74 8.06
N LEU A 338 -2.01 -0.86 8.85
CA LEU A 338 -2.28 -1.09 10.26
C LEU A 338 -3.77 -1.38 10.45
N GLN A 339 -4.07 -2.56 11.01
CA GLN A 339 -5.40 -3.05 11.28
C GLN A 339 -5.77 -2.89 12.77
N GLU A 340 -6.87 -3.49 13.23
CA GLU A 340 -7.38 -3.32 14.60
C GLU A 340 -6.46 -3.94 15.67
N GLU A 341 -5.88 -5.11 15.40
CA GLU A 341 -5.06 -5.80 16.38
C GLU A 341 -3.76 -5.05 16.74
N PRO A 342 -2.96 -4.55 15.78
CA PRO A 342 -1.87 -3.63 16.10
C PRO A 342 -2.28 -2.44 16.95
N LEU A 343 -3.47 -1.86 16.70
CA LEU A 343 -3.98 -0.73 17.47
C LEU A 343 -4.25 -1.13 18.93
N ARG A 344 -4.86 -2.30 19.15
CA ARG A 344 -5.06 -2.89 20.48
C ARG A 344 -3.72 -3.11 21.20
N LEU A 345 -2.71 -3.60 20.48
CA LEU A 345 -1.38 -3.86 21.03
C LEU A 345 -0.60 -2.57 21.35
N ILE A 346 -0.86 -1.48 20.65
CA ILE A 346 -0.37 -0.16 21.02
C ILE A 346 -1.03 0.27 22.33
N LYS A 347 -2.37 0.19 22.41
CA LYS A 347 -3.16 0.64 23.57
C LYS A 347 -2.75 -0.07 24.87
N ASN A 348 -2.43 -1.35 24.81
CA ASN A 348 -1.98 -2.14 25.98
C ASN A 348 -0.44 -2.12 26.18
N GLY A 349 0.31 -1.35 25.40
CA GLY A 349 1.74 -1.14 25.55
C GLY A 349 2.64 -2.28 25.08
N ARG A 350 2.11 -3.28 24.37
CA ARG A 350 2.91 -4.36 23.74
C ARG A 350 3.69 -3.85 22.53
N VAL A 351 3.09 -2.95 21.75
CA VAL A 351 3.75 -2.24 20.64
C VAL A 351 4.22 -0.88 21.14
N ARG A 352 5.52 -0.61 21.01
CA ARG A 352 6.15 0.63 21.48
C ARG A 352 6.24 1.72 20.40
N ALA A 353 6.18 1.33 19.13
CA ALA A 353 6.27 2.24 17.99
C ALA A 353 5.65 1.59 16.77
N ALA A 354 4.88 2.35 16.00
CA ALA A 354 4.28 1.87 14.75
C ALA A 354 4.44 2.92 13.63
N SER A 355 4.71 2.44 12.41
CA SER A 355 4.69 3.25 11.19
C SER A 355 3.95 2.49 10.11
N THR A 356 3.03 3.16 9.44
CA THR A 356 2.15 2.53 8.44
C THR A 356 1.85 3.44 7.26
N GLY A 357 1.38 2.88 6.15
CA GLY A 357 0.83 3.61 5.01
C GLY A 357 -0.64 3.99 5.18
N ALA A 358 -1.38 3.22 5.98
CA ALA A 358 -2.80 3.44 6.23
C ALA A 358 -3.29 2.81 7.53
N LEU A 359 -4.31 3.43 8.11
CA LEU A 359 -5.09 2.91 9.25
C LEU A 359 -6.36 2.26 8.70
N THR A 360 -6.28 0.97 8.36
CA THR A 360 -7.43 0.20 7.86
C THR A 360 -8.17 -0.44 9.04
N ILE A 361 -8.82 0.40 9.80
CA ILE A 361 -9.59 0.07 11.00
C ILE A 361 -11.04 0.50 10.83
N GLY A 362 -11.94 -0.10 11.58
CA GLY A 362 -13.36 0.25 11.55
C GLY A 362 -13.63 1.68 12.01
N PRO A 363 -14.82 2.23 11.71
CA PRO A 363 -15.17 3.61 12.06
C PRO A 363 -15.09 3.92 13.56
N GLU A 364 -15.53 3.01 14.42
CA GLU A 364 -15.50 3.22 15.87
C GLU A 364 -14.07 3.20 16.46
N PRO A 365 -13.20 2.20 16.14
CA PRO A 365 -11.79 2.25 16.52
C PRO A 365 -11.07 3.50 16.02
N LEU A 366 -11.40 4.02 14.83
CA LEU A 366 -10.80 5.26 14.33
C LEU A 366 -11.23 6.48 15.15
N ARG A 367 -12.50 6.55 15.57
CA ARG A 367 -12.99 7.60 16.47
C ARG A 367 -12.32 7.53 17.83
N GLU A 368 -12.19 6.32 18.42
CA GLU A 368 -11.48 6.13 19.68
C GLU A 368 -10.04 6.62 19.59
N LEU A 369 -9.33 6.24 18.53
CA LEU A 369 -7.96 6.72 18.27
C LEU A 369 -7.91 8.24 18.23
N CYS A 370 -8.81 8.89 17.49
CA CYS A 370 -8.86 10.32 17.36
C CYS A 370 -9.20 11.03 18.69
N ASN A 371 -10.04 10.43 19.54
CA ASN A 371 -10.40 10.99 20.85
C ASN A 371 -9.24 10.91 21.85
N ASP A 372 -8.37 9.90 21.71
CA ASP A 372 -7.18 9.70 22.57
C ASP A 372 -5.87 9.91 21.79
N ILE A 373 -5.85 10.89 20.91
CA ILE A 373 -4.74 11.13 19.98
C ILE A 373 -3.41 11.35 20.70
N SER A 374 -3.43 11.92 21.91
CA SER A 374 -2.22 12.13 22.72
C SER A 374 -1.50 10.83 23.05
N HIS A 375 -2.24 9.73 23.23
CA HIS A 375 -1.64 8.41 23.45
C HIS A 375 -0.96 7.87 22.18
N TYR A 376 -1.51 8.16 20.99
CA TYR A 376 -1.02 7.62 19.73
C TYR A 376 0.03 8.49 19.04
N SER A 377 0.01 9.80 19.21
CA SER A 377 0.90 10.73 18.50
C SER A 377 2.39 10.49 18.74
N ASP A 378 2.74 9.94 19.91
CA ASP A 378 4.11 9.63 20.29
C ASP A 378 4.57 8.23 19.87
N CYS A 379 3.66 7.38 19.39
CA CYS A 379 3.96 5.98 19.06
C CYS A 379 3.46 5.51 17.68
N LEU A 380 2.76 6.36 16.92
CA LEU A 380 2.18 6.01 15.62
C LEU A 380 2.44 7.07 14.55
N LEU A 381 2.88 6.65 13.36
CA LEU A 381 3.02 7.51 12.17
C LEU A 381 2.31 6.91 10.97
N VAL A 382 1.70 7.79 10.16
CA VAL A 382 1.11 7.46 8.85
C VAL A 382 1.91 8.14 7.74
N ARG A 383 2.35 7.38 6.74
CA ARG A 383 3.29 7.79 5.69
C ARG A 383 2.75 7.49 4.28
N PRO A 384 3.27 8.14 3.23
CA PRO A 384 3.04 7.70 1.86
C PRO A 384 3.51 6.25 1.64
N SER A 385 2.85 5.52 0.73
CA SER A 385 3.17 4.11 0.45
C SER A 385 4.60 3.93 -0.06
N GLU A 386 5.15 4.88 -0.80
CA GLU A 386 6.55 4.82 -1.24
C GLU A 386 7.57 4.90 -0.09
N ILE A 387 7.16 5.34 1.10
CA ILE A 387 7.99 5.33 2.30
C ILE A 387 7.74 4.06 3.10
N SER A 388 6.47 3.69 3.34
CA SER A 388 6.13 2.46 4.09
C SER A 388 6.62 1.19 3.37
N ASN A 389 6.69 1.21 2.05
CA ASN A 389 7.12 0.10 1.21
C ASN A 389 8.54 0.26 0.65
N CYS A 390 9.31 1.25 1.12
CA CYS A 390 10.66 1.53 0.60
C CYS A 390 11.64 0.40 0.92
N PRO A 391 12.21 -0.30 -0.10
CA PRO A 391 13.14 -1.40 0.11
C PRO A 391 14.35 -1.05 0.99
N GLU A 392 14.93 0.14 0.78
CA GLU A 392 16.07 0.64 1.54
C GLU A 392 15.75 0.79 3.04
N ILE A 393 14.56 1.25 3.37
CA ILE A 393 14.13 1.44 4.76
C ILE A 393 13.83 0.08 5.40
N ILE A 394 13.14 -0.81 4.70
CA ILE A 394 12.81 -2.16 5.16
C ILE A 394 14.10 -2.91 5.55
N ALA A 395 15.09 -2.92 4.66
CA ALA A 395 16.38 -3.55 4.90
C ALA A 395 17.13 -2.92 6.07
N ARG A 396 17.18 -1.57 6.14
CA ARG A 396 17.90 -0.85 7.20
C ARG A 396 17.28 -1.07 8.58
N LEU A 397 15.96 -1.16 8.67
CA LEU A 397 15.26 -1.39 9.93
C LEU A 397 15.39 -2.83 10.44
N GLY A 398 15.79 -3.78 9.59
CA GLY A 398 15.89 -5.20 9.95
C GLY A 398 14.53 -5.80 10.30
N ILE A 399 13.57 -5.66 9.40
CA ILE A 399 12.18 -6.07 9.62
C ILE A 399 12.05 -7.59 9.53
N CYS A 400 11.25 -8.19 10.41
CA CYS A 400 10.73 -9.55 10.27
C CYS A 400 9.36 -9.47 9.61
N SER A 401 9.24 -9.93 8.37
CA SER A 401 8.00 -9.86 7.60
C SER A 401 7.19 -11.15 7.70
N MET A 402 5.85 -10.97 7.80
CA MET A 402 4.87 -12.05 7.87
C MET A 402 3.82 -11.81 6.78
N ASN A 403 3.95 -12.49 5.66
CA ASN A 403 3.02 -12.41 4.53
C ASN A 403 2.15 -13.68 4.45
N THR A 404 1.09 -13.64 3.63
CA THR A 404 0.18 -14.77 3.48
C THR A 404 0.35 -15.40 2.11
N ALA A 405 0.43 -16.74 2.05
CA ALA A 405 0.47 -17.51 0.81
C ALA A 405 -0.90 -18.10 0.47
N ILE A 406 -1.19 -18.26 -0.83
CA ILE A 406 -2.26 -19.10 -1.36
C ILE A 406 -1.76 -20.55 -1.46
N GLU A 407 -0.56 -20.73 -2.01
CA GLU A 407 0.12 -22.01 -2.11
C GLU A 407 1.64 -21.83 -2.08
N VAL A 408 2.34 -22.87 -1.60
CA VAL A 408 3.80 -22.96 -1.54
C VAL A 408 4.21 -24.29 -2.15
N ASP A 409 5.20 -24.31 -3.03
CA ASP A 409 5.71 -25.57 -3.53
C ASP A 409 6.76 -26.21 -2.61
N VAL A 410 7.08 -27.48 -2.89
CA VAL A 410 8.02 -28.25 -2.07
C VAL A 410 9.44 -27.69 -2.02
N TYR A 411 9.77 -26.67 -2.80
CA TYR A 411 11.08 -26.02 -2.77
C TYR A 411 11.06 -24.60 -2.19
N GLY A 412 9.86 -24.05 -1.91
CA GLY A 412 9.70 -22.77 -1.25
C GLY A 412 9.36 -21.60 -2.16
N HIS A 413 8.97 -21.85 -3.41
CA HIS A 413 8.32 -20.82 -4.20
C HIS A 413 6.92 -20.55 -3.65
N VAL A 414 6.49 -19.29 -3.69
CA VAL A 414 5.20 -18.86 -3.14
C VAL A 414 4.34 -18.20 -4.21
N ASN A 415 3.09 -18.64 -4.28
CA ASN A 415 2.00 -17.97 -4.97
C ASN A 415 1.11 -17.29 -3.92
N SER A 416 0.99 -15.98 -4.03
CA SER A 416 0.14 -15.14 -3.16
C SER A 416 -0.99 -14.43 -3.92
N THR A 417 -1.10 -14.60 -5.26
CA THR A 417 -1.98 -13.79 -6.09
C THR A 417 -2.99 -14.56 -6.93
N LYS A 418 -2.67 -15.77 -7.38
CA LYS A 418 -3.49 -16.50 -8.36
C LYS A 418 -4.06 -17.80 -7.82
N ILE A 419 -5.33 -18.06 -8.05
CA ILE A 419 -5.97 -19.35 -7.79
C ILE A 419 -5.87 -20.20 -9.06
N GLY A 420 -5.29 -21.40 -8.93
CA GLY A 420 -5.09 -22.33 -10.03
C GLY A 420 -4.30 -21.74 -11.19
N GLY A 421 -3.35 -20.86 -10.91
CA GLY A 421 -2.41 -20.26 -11.84
C GLY A 421 -2.96 -19.17 -12.77
N THR A 422 -4.27 -19.02 -12.88
CA THR A 422 -4.88 -18.15 -13.89
C THR A 422 -5.86 -17.13 -13.33
N ARG A 423 -6.57 -17.48 -12.25
CA ARG A 423 -7.62 -16.62 -11.70
C ARG A 423 -7.05 -15.69 -10.65
N MET A 424 -7.03 -14.41 -10.96
CA MET A 424 -6.58 -13.39 -10.00
C MET A 424 -7.46 -13.41 -8.74
N MET A 425 -6.83 -13.49 -7.57
CA MET A 425 -7.44 -13.29 -6.24
C MET A 425 -7.18 -11.89 -5.73
N ASN A 426 -5.95 -11.43 -5.82
CA ASN A 426 -5.44 -10.10 -5.50
C ASN A 426 -4.15 -9.84 -6.29
N GLY A 427 -3.61 -8.63 -6.20
CA GLY A 427 -2.28 -8.32 -6.71
C GLY A 427 -1.17 -8.67 -5.72
N VAL A 428 0.09 -8.49 -6.13
CA VAL A 428 1.28 -8.72 -5.29
C VAL A 428 1.32 -7.75 -4.11
N GLY A 429 0.80 -6.54 -4.28
CA GLY A 429 0.80 -5.50 -3.27
C GLY A 429 2.21 -5.15 -2.80
N GLY A 430 2.38 -5.01 -1.49
CA GLY A 430 3.68 -4.78 -0.85
C GLY A 430 4.38 -6.07 -0.42
N SER A 431 3.82 -7.25 -0.68
CA SER A 431 4.43 -8.49 -0.16
C SER A 431 5.83 -8.72 -0.70
N ALA A 432 6.10 -8.39 -1.97
CA ALA A 432 7.45 -8.49 -2.54
C ALA A 432 8.39 -7.42 -1.97
N ASP A 433 7.91 -6.18 -1.74
CA ASP A 433 8.70 -5.12 -1.12
C ASP A 433 9.27 -5.58 0.22
N PHE A 434 8.43 -6.20 1.06
CA PHE A 434 8.87 -6.71 2.36
C PHE A 434 9.64 -8.01 2.23
N THR A 435 9.16 -9.00 1.48
CA THR A 435 9.82 -10.32 1.37
C THR A 435 11.24 -10.22 0.86
N CYS A 436 11.49 -9.43 -0.19
CA CYS A 436 12.82 -9.31 -0.79
C CYS A 436 13.82 -8.50 0.06
N ASN A 437 13.35 -7.73 1.05
CA ASN A 437 14.18 -6.77 1.79
C ASN A 437 14.14 -6.98 3.31
N ALA A 438 13.32 -7.89 3.82
CA ALA A 438 13.27 -8.19 5.24
C ALA A 438 14.54 -8.90 5.73
N MET A 439 14.85 -8.76 7.01
CA MET A 439 15.88 -9.54 7.68
C MET A 439 15.46 -10.99 7.86
N LEU A 440 14.18 -11.22 8.07
CA LEU A 440 13.53 -12.54 8.13
C LEU A 440 12.22 -12.46 7.36
N ALA A 441 12.12 -13.16 6.25
CA ALA A 441 10.92 -13.22 5.41
C ALA A 441 10.14 -14.52 5.62
N SER A 442 8.95 -14.43 6.19
CA SER A 442 8.10 -15.57 6.45
C SER A 442 6.76 -15.49 5.73
N PHE A 443 6.22 -16.66 5.37
CA PHE A 443 4.89 -16.81 4.82
C PHE A 443 4.05 -17.71 5.74
N THR A 444 2.79 -17.31 5.94
CA THR A 444 1.80 -18.09 6.69
C THR A 444 0.69 -18.54 5.76
N CYS A 445 0.20 -19.76 5.93
CA CYS A 445 -1.01 -20.25 5.29
C CYS A 445 -1.62 -21.40 6.09
N SER A 446 -2.95 -21.55 6.01
CA SER A 446 -3.57 -22.82 6.43
C SER A 446 -3.08 -23.91 5.51
N SER A 447 -2.77 -25.09 6.06
CA SER A 447 -2.24 -26.21 5.25
C SER A 447 -3.21 -26.70 4.18
N THR A 448 -4.51 -26.45 4.37
CA THR A 448 -5.57 -26.79 3.40
C THR A 448 -6.66 -25.74 3.33
N THR A 449 -7.41 -25.78 2.22
CA THR A 449 -8.63 -25.01 2.02
C THR A 449 -9.76 -25.90 1.49
N LYS A 450 -10.99 -25.36 1.37
CA LYS A 450 -12.16 -26.09 0.84
C LYS A 450 -12.42 -27.44 1.55
N ASP A 451 -12.50 -27.40 2.87
CA ASP A 451 -12.74 -28.58 3.71
C ASP A 451 -11.70 -29.71 3.48
N GLY A 452 -10.43 -29.33 3.41
CA GLY A 452 -9.32 -30.24 3.24
C GLY A 452 -9.09 -30.75 1.81
N LYS A 453 -9.87 -30.28 0.81
CA LYS A 453 -9.81 -30.76 -0.58
C LYS A 453 -8.67 -30.15 -1.42
N ILE A 454 -8.11 -29.04 -0.96
CA ILE A 454 -7.01 -28.33 -1.61
C ILE A 454 -5.87 -28.22 -0.60
N SER A 455 -4.70 -28.73 -0.95
CA SER A 455 -3.46 -28.53 -0.21
C SER A 455 -2.84 -27.19 -0.55
N SER A 456 -2.36 -26.47 0.47
CA SER A 456 -1.55 -25.26 0.25
C SER A 456 -0.07 -25.59 -0.01
N ILE A 457 0.39 -26.79 0.35
CA ILE A 457 1.72 -27.29 -0.04
C ILE A 457 1.56 -28.21 -1.25
N VAL A 458 2.23 -27.87 -2.34
CA VAL A 458 2.05 -28.52 -3.66
C VAL A 458 3.40 -28.89 -4.29
N PRO A 459 3.45 -29.79 -5.27
CA PRO A 459 4.69 -30.13 -5.98
C PRO A 459 5.33 -28.93 -6.71
N PHE A 460 4.53 -28.09 -7.34
CA PHE A 460 4.96 -26.87 -8.03
C PHE A 460 3.85 -25.83 -7.98
N CYS A 461 4.21 -24.57 -7.64
CA CYS A 461 3.25 -23.47 -7.63
C CYS A 461 2.68 -23.21 -9.02
N SER A 462 1.37 -23.04 -9.09
CA SER A 462 0.68 -22.75 -10.35
C SER A 462 0.96 -21.33 -10.87
N HIS A 463 1.49 -20.47 -10.00
CA HIS A 463 2.02 -19.13 -10.28
C HIS A 463 3.10 -18.83 -9.23
N VAL A 464 4.13 -18.08 -9.58
CA VAL A 464 5.22 -17.73 -8.65
C VAL A 464 5.29 -16.22 -8.51
N ASP A 465 4.94 -15.73 -7.33
CA ASP A 465 5.11 -14.32 -6.95
C ASP A 465 6.45 -14.12 -6.22
N HIS A 466 6.87 -15.13 -5.41
CA HIS A 466 8.12 -15.08 -4.65
C HIS A 466 8.91 -16.35 -4.90
N THR A 467 10.17 -16.17 -5.31
CA THR A 467 11.07 -17.31 -5.53
C THR A 467 11.62 -17.83 -4.20
N GLU A 468 12.02 -19.10 -4.18
CA GLU A 468 12.64 -19.76 -3.02
C GLU A 468 13.84 -19.02 -2.40
N HIS A 469 14.43 -18.07 -3.13
CA HIS A 469 15.60 -17.32 -2.71
C HIS A 469 15.28 -16.22 -1.68
N TYR A 470 14.02 -15.80 -1.60
CA TYR A 470 13.54 -14.74 -0.73
C TYR A 470 12.63 -15.24 0.39
N VAL A 471 12.36 -16.56 0.45
CA VAL A 471 11.48 -17.15 1.45
C VAL A 471 12.33 -17.85 2.49
N ASP A 472 12.40 -17.27 3.70
CA ASP A 472 13.18 -17.82 4.81
C ASP A 472 12.43 -18.88 5.59
N ALA A 473 11.12 -18.71 5.76
CA ALA A 473 10.30 -19.65 6.51
C ALA A 473 8.87 -19.72 6.00
N VAL A 474 8.25 -20.88 6.12
CA VAL A 474 6.81 -21.11 5.90
C VAL A 474 6.20 -21.69 7.16
N ILE A 475 5.05 -21.16 7.58
CA ILE A 475 4.36 -21.55 8.82
C ILE A 475 2.93 -21.97 8.50
N THR A 476 2.56 -23.15 8.98
CA THR A 476 1.18 -23.63 8.96
C THR A 476 0.74 -23.99 10.39
N GLU A 477 -0.48 -24.44 10.58
CA GLU A 477 -0.97 -24.95 11.86
C GLU A 477 -0.24 -26.24 12.32
N TYR A 478 0.59 -26.84 11.47
CA TYR A 478 1.37 -28.04 11.77
C TYR A 478 2.84 -27.76 12.13
N GLY A 479 3.29 -26.52 12.05
CA GLY A 479 4.65 -26.15 12.44
C GLY A 479 5.31 -25.14 11.50
N VAL A 480 6.63 -25.07 11.61
CA VAL A 480 7.51 -24.15 10.88
C VAL A 480 8.47 -24.93 9.99
N ALA A 481 8.53 -24.58 8.72
CA ALA A 481 9.61 -24.96 7.81
C ALA A 481 10.59 -23.79 7.70
N ASP A 482 11.70 -23.82 8.44
CA ASP A 482 12.84 -22.91 8.26
C ASP A 482 13.64 -23.40 7.04
N LEU A 483 13.72 -22.57 6.00
CA LEU A 483 14.32 -22.91 4.71
C LEU A 483 15.75 -22.38 4.57
N ARG A 484 16.22 -21.58 5.52
CA ARG A 484 17.52 -20.92 5.48
C ARG A 484 18.66 -21.94 5.55
N GLY A 485 19.66 -21.77 4.68
CA GLY A 485 20.85 -22.62 4.64
C GLY A 485 20.61 -24.08 4.21
N LYS A 486 19.41 -24.41 3.71
CA LYS A 486 19.00 -25.76 3.29
C LYS A 486 19.14 -25.94 1.78
N CYS A 487 19.57 -27.12 1.35
CA CYS A 487 19.48 -27.53 -0.03
C CYS A 487 18.02 -27.87 -0.42
N SER A 488 17.75 -28.01 -1.72
CA SER A 488 16.40 -28.24 -2.24
C SER A 488 15.69 -29.43 -1.59
N MET A 489 16.40 -30.55 -1.38
CA MET A 489 15.81 -31.74 -0.75
C MET A 489 15.51 -31.55 0.73
N GLU A 490 16.35 -30.80 1.46
CA GLU A 490 16.11 -30.47 2.86
C GLU A 490 14.94 -29.49 3.00
N LYS A 491 14.79 -28.52 2.07
CA LYS A 491 13.63 -27.64 1.99
C LYS A 491 12.35 -28.47 1.76
N ALA A 492 12.40 -29.39 0.79
CA ALA A 492 11.25 -30.23 0.48
C ALA A 492 10.83 -31.10 1.68
N ALA A 493 11.78 -31.71 2.38
CA ALA A 493 11.50 -32.47 3.59
C ALA A 493 10.82 -31.60 4.65
N ALA A 494 11.35 -30.38 4.91
CA ALA A 494 10.79 -29.46 5.90
C ALA A 494 9.37 -29.00 5.54
N LEU A 495 9.12 -28.65 4.27
CA LEU A 495 7.81 -28.20 3.80
C LEU A 495 6.76 -29.30 3.82
N ILE A 496 7.13 -30.55 3.54
CA ILE A 496 6.20 -31.69 3.63
C ILE A 496 5.78 -31.93 5.08
N GLU A 497 6.67 -31.72 6.06
CA GLU A 497 6.31 -31.92 7.49
C GLU A 497 5.28 -30.92 7.99
N ILE A 498 5.19 -29.75 7.40
CA ILE A 498 4.16 -28.75 7.74
C ILE A 498 2.92 -28.82 6.85
N ALA A 499 2.88 -29.70 5.84
CA ALA A 499 1.68 -29.97 5.07
C ALA A 499 0.63 -30.72 5.92
N HIS A 500 -0.63 -30.65 5.50
CA HIS A 500 -1.69 -31.41 6.15
C HIS A 500 -1.36 -32.93 6.13
N PRO A 501 -1.60 -33.68 7.21
CA PRO A 501 -1.26 -35.10 7.29
C PRO A 501 -1.73 -35.95 6.11
N ASP A 502 -2.94 -35.69 5.60
CA ASP A 502 -3.49 -36.43 4.45
C ASP A 502 -2.66 -36.25 3.16
N TYR A 503 -1.91 -35.18 3.03
CA TYR A 503 -1.12 -34.86 1.84
C TYR A 503 0.35 -35.24 1.95
N ARG A 504 0.88 -35.43 3.18
CA ARG A 504 2.30 -35.79 3.36
C ARG A 504 2.72 -37.06 2.61
N PRO A 505 1.96 -38.17 2.66
CA PRO A 505 2.31 -39.36 1.87
C PRO A 505 2.35 -39.06 0.37
N LEU A 506 1.34 -38.36 -0.14
CA LEU A 506 1.23 -38.00 -1.56
C LEU A 506 2.43 -37.16 -2.04
N LEU A 507 2.84 -36.17 -1.25
CA LEU A 507 3.99 -35.31 -1.57
C LEU A 507 5.32 -36.07 -1.47
N ARG A 508 5.48 -36.98 -0.51
CA ARG A 508 6.66 -37.84 -0.41
C ARG A 508 6.77 -38.80 -1.60
N ASP A 509 5.64 -39.33 -2.07
CA ASP A 509 5.61 -40.20 -3.26
C ASP A 509 6.01 -39.43 -4.51
N TYR A 510 5.55 -38.18 -4.65
CA TYR A 510 6.00 -37.29 -5.71
C TYR A 510 7.52 -37.08 -5.69
N LEU A 511 8.11 -36.77 -4.52
CA LEU A 511 9.56 -36.58 -4.43
C LEU A 511 10.34 -37.84 -4.78
N ARG A 512 9.94 -39.02 -4.25
CA ARG A 512 10.60 -40.29 -4.60
C ARG A 512 10.56 -40.58 -6.10
N LEU A 513 9.48 -40.19 -6.75
CA LEU A 513 9.34 -40.32 -8.18
C LEU A 513 10.27 -39.32 -8.89
N ALA A 514 10.28 -38.07 -8.45
CA ALA A 514 11.08 -37.00 -9.04
C ALA A 514 12.60 -37.27 -8.92
N GLU A 515 13.05 -37.88 -7.82
CA GLU A 515 14.45 -38.29 -7.64
C GLU A 515 14.98 -39.18 -8.79
N ARG A 516 14.13 -39.98 -9.42
CA ARG A 516 14.53 -40.84 -10.53
C ARG A 516 14.91 -40.09 -11.80
N TYR A 517 14.43 -38.83 -11.93
CA TYR A 517 14.74 -37.96 -13.05
C TYR A 517 16.00 -37.11 -12.83
N GLY A 518 16.50 -37.10 -11.59
CA GLY A 518 17.72 -36.37 -11.24
C GLY A 518 17.56 -34.85 -11.29
N GLY A 519 18.70 -34.15 -11.36
CA GLY A 519 18.77 -32.69 -11.35
C GLY A 519 19.06 -32.12 -9.97
N HIS A 520 19.21 -30.79 -9.88
CA HIS A 520 19.41 -30.08 -8.63
C HIS A 520 18.09 -29.92 -7.86
N THR A 521 17.02 -29.59 -8.58
CA THR A 521 15.64 -29.51 -8.10
C THR A 521 14.87 -30.62 -8.78
N HIS A 522 14.46 -31.65 -8.02
CA HIS A 522 13.86 -32.84 -8.57
C HIS A 522 12.39 -32.58 -8.95
N HIS A 523 12.05 -32.65 -10.22
CA HIS A 523 10.68 -32.52 -10.73
C HIS A 523 10.35 -33.57 -11.79
N VAL A 524 9.11 -34.02 -11.76
CA VAL A 524 8.48 -34.71 -12.89
C VAL A 524 7.60 -33.70 -13.59
N LEU A 525 8.12 -33.02 -14.62
CA LEU A 525 7.41 -31.89 -15.22
C LEU A 525 5.97 -32.23 -15.69
N PRO A 526 5.67 -33.39 -16.32
CA PRO A 526 4.29 -33.76 -16.63
C PRO A 526 3.37 -33.89 -15.42
N ALA A 527 3.92 -34.22 -14.22
CA ALA A 527 3.18 -34.39 -12.98
C ALA A 527 3.22 -33.16 -12.06
N ALA A 528 3.96 -32.11 -12.41
CA ALA A 528 4.17 -30.94 -11.57
C ALA A 528 2.85 -30.26 -11.13
N PHE A 529 1.84 -30.25 -11.99
CA PHE A 529 0.51 -29.69 -11.75
C PHE A 529 -0.59 -30.75 -11.57
N ALA A 530 -0.23 -32.01 -11.36
CA ALA A 530 -1.19 -33.12 -11.26
C ALA A 530 -2.22 -32.92 -10.14
N MET A 531 -1.82 -32.39 -8.98
CA MET A 531 -2.75 -32.08 -7.89
C MET A 531 -3.78 -31.02 -8.30
N HIS A 532 -3.37 -29.97 -9.00
CA HIS A 532 -4.26 -28.92 -9.51
C HIS A 532 -5.23 -29.45 -10.57
N ASP A 533 -4.72 -30.28 -11.51
CA ASP A 533 -5.54 -30.89 -12.53
C ASP A 533 -6.54 -31.90 -11.95
N THR A 534 -6.12 -32.69 -10.96
CA THR A 534 -7.00 -33.61 -10.24
C THR A 534 -8.11 -32.86 -9.51
N TYR A 535 -7.80 -31.75 -8.82
CA TYR A 535 -8.83 -30.92 -8.20
C TYR A 535 -9.82 -30.40 -9.25
N ARG A 536 -9.32 -29.89 -10.38
CA ARG A 536 -10.16 -29.39 -11.47
C ARG A 536 -11.10 -30.46 -12.03
N ARG A 537 -10.63 -31.72 -12.17
CA ARG A 537 -11.39 -32.83 -12.75
C ARG A 537 -12.26 -33.57 -11.72
N LYS A 538 -11.73 -33.82 -10.53
CA LYS A 538 -12.32 -34.70 -9.51
C LYS A 538 -12.80 -33.96 -8.24
N GLY A 539 -12.46 -32.68 -8.08
CA GLY A 539 -12.88 -31.83 -6.96
C GLY A 539 -12.13 -32.04 -5.64
N ASP A 540 -11.06 -32.88 -5.64
CA ASP A 540 -10.27 -33.18 -4.44
C ASP A 540 -8.83 -33.56 -4.85
N MET A 541 -7.82 -32.82 -4.35
CA MET A 541 -6.40 -33.07 -4.64
C MET A 541 -5.91 -34.40 -4.05
N ARG A 542 -6.54 -34.95 -3.01
CA ARG A 542 -6.19 -36.25 -2.41
C ARG A 542 -6.36 -37.42 -3.38
N LEU A 543 -7.16 -37.23 -4.41
CA LEU A 543 -7.42 -38.25 -5.44
C LEU A 543 -6.37 -38.25 -6.57
N THR A 544 -5.24 -37.54 -6.37
CA THR A 544 -4.16 -37.53 -7.36
C THR A 544 -3.50 -38.89 -7.47
N ASP A 545 -3.43 -39.40 -8.70
CA ASP A 545 -2.70 -40.61 -9.05
C ASP A 545 -1.53 -40.21 -9.97
N TRP A 546 -0.31 -40.35 -9.45
CA TRP A 546 0.90 -39.97 -10.20
C TRP A 546 1.10 -40.80 -11.48
N SER A 547 0.58 -42.06 -11.52
CA SER A 547 0.71 -42.95 -12.68
C SER A 547 0.00 -42.39 -13.92
N GLU A 548 -1.03 -41.55 -13.76
CA GLU A 548 -1.73 -40.89 -14.89
C GLU A 548 -0.81 -39.90 -15.64
N TYR A 549 0.28 -39.46 -15.05
CA TYR A 549 1.15 -38.38 -15.56
C TYR A 549 2.56 -38.85 -15.92
N ILE A 550 2.88 -40.13 -15.65
CA ILE A 550 4.17 -40.72 -15.93
C ILE A 550 4.00 -41.69 -17.11
N ARG A 551 4.72 -41.42 -18.19
CA ARG A 551 4.89 -42.38 -19.29
C ARG A 551 6.19 -43.13 -19.03
N GLU A 552 6.13 -44.50 -19.09
CA GLU A 552 7.32 -45.36 -19.04
C GLU A 552 8.29 -44.99 -20.16
#